data_6cfaec29bfc47de80f52764897334eca
#
_entry.id   6cfaec29bfc47de80f52764897334eca
#
_cell.length_a   1.000
_cell.length_b   1.000
_cell.length_c   1.000
_cell.angle_alpha   90.00
_cell.angle_beta   90.00
_cell.angle_gamma   90.00
#
_symmetry.space_group_name_H-M   'P 1'
#
loop_
_entity.id
_entity.type
_entity.pdbx_description
1 polymer ?
#
loop_
_entity_poly.entity_id
_entity_poly.type
_entity_poly.pdbx_seq_one_letter_code
_entity_poly.pdbx_strand_id
1 'polypeptide(L)'
;MKRSYDAGLTGEAAAEAFLQQIGMTLLEKRYRAQDGEIDLIMLDGEILVFVEVKYRPHGDSGAGLAAVTRSKQRRMTHAAMDYLQKREYFEHPVRFDVVEISRDGITHVPNAFPAIE
;
A
#
# COMPACT_ATOMS: atom_id res chain seq x y z
N MET A 1 -11.02 21.28 12.18
CA MET A 1 -10.89 20.96 10.75
C MET A 1 -9.67 20.06 10.55
N LYS A 2 -9.86 18.97 9.87
CA LYS A 2 -8.75 18.05 9.57
C LYS A 2 -7.92 18.58 8.42
N ARG A 3 -6.62 18.45 8.55
CA ARG A 3 -5.68 18.79 7.48
C ARG A 3 -5.55 17.58 6.52
N SER A 4 -4.98 17.80 5.35
CA SER A 4 -4.70 16.72 4.39
C SER A 4 -3.88 15.60 5.01
N TYR A 5 -2.94 15.97 5.89
CA TYR A 5 -2.12 15.00 6.63
C TYR A 5 -2.98 14.07 7.48
N ASP A 6 -3.92 14.63 8.26
CA ASP A 6 -4.80 13.85 9.12
C ASP A 6 -5.74 12.96 8.30
N ALA A 7 -6.20 13.45 7.15
CA ALA A 7 -7.04 12.66 6.25
C ALA A 7 -6.28 11.44 5.70
N GLY A 8 -5.00 11.64 5.32
CA GLY A 8 -4.15 10.54 4.87
C GLY A 8 -3.95 9.48 5.95
N LEU A 9 -3.69 9.92 7.19
CA LEU A 9 -3.54 9.01 8.31
C LEU A 9 -4.82 8.23 8.59
N THR A 10 -5.98 8.89 8.46
CA THR A 10 -7.28 8.23 8.63
C THR A 10 -7.49 7.17 7.56
N GLY A 11 -7.09 7.45 6.32
CA GLY A 11 -7.19 6.50 5.22
C GLY A 11 -6.30 5.29 5.45
N GLU A 12 -5.06 5.51 5.89
CA GLU A 12 -4.14 4.40 6.18
C GLU A 12 -4.66 3.52 7.32
N ALA A 13 -5.22 4.12 8.37
CA ALA A 13 -5.80 3.36 9.47
C ALA A 13 -6.98 2.52 9.02
N ALA A 14 -7.83 3.08 8.17
CA ALA A 14 -8.98 2.35 7.63
C ALA A 14 -8.55 1.20 6.73
N ALA A 15 -7.53 1.42 5.90
CA ALA A 15 -6.98 0.38 5.04
C ALA A 15 -6.35 -0.74 5.85
N GLU A 16 -5.58 -0.38 6.87
CA GLU A 16 -4.97 -1.36 7.78
C GLU A 16 -6.03 -2.23 8.44
N ALA A 17 -7.07 -1.62 9.01
CA ALA A 17 -8.15 -2.35 9.67
C ALA A 17 -8.84 -3.30 8.70
N PHE A 18 -9.11 -2.85 7.49
CA PHE A 18 -9.73 -3.67 6.45
C PHE A 18 -8.87 -4.89 6.12
N LEU A 19 -7.58 -4.68 5.90
CA LEU A 19 -6.67 -5.77 5.53
C LEU A 19 -6.49 -6.76 6.68
N GLN A 20 -6.48 -6.28 7.92
CA GLN A 20 -6.42 -7.14 9.09
C GLN A 20 -7.68 -8.00 9.21
N GLN A 21 -8.84 -7.44 8.89
CA GLN A 21 -10.10 -8.18 8.91
C GLN A 21 -10.11 -9.34 7.91
N ILE A 22 -9.43 -9.19 6.78
CA ILE A 22 -9.36 -10.27 5.79
C ILE A 22 -8.17 -11.20 6.02
N GLY A 23 -7.49 -11.08 7.16
CA GLY A 23 -6.50 -12.05 7.61
C GLY A 23 -5.04 -11.64 7.48
N MET A 24 -4.76 -10.42 7.06
CA MET A 24 -3.38 -9.97 6.97
C MET A 24 -2.86 -9.44 8.31
N THR A 25 -1.56 -9.53 8.51
CA THR A 25 -0.88 -8.99 9.68
C THR A 25 -0.07 -7.78 9.30
N LEU A 26 -0.13 -6.72 10.10
CA LEU A 26 0.67 -5.53 9.87
C LEU A 26 2.10 -5.78 10.30
N LEU A 27 3.06 -5.46 9.43
CA LEU A 27 4.48 -5.50 9.76
C LEU A 27 5.04 -4.10 9.97
N GLU A 28 4.69 -3.15 9.11
CA GLU A 28 5.24 -1.80 9.20
C GLU A 28 4.35 -0.79 8.50
N LYS A 29 4.38 0.46 8.96
CA LYS A 29 3.66 1.57 8.34
C LYS A 29 4.67 2.60 7.85
N ARG A 30 4.35 3.23 6.73
CA ARG A 30 5.10 4.37 6.19
C ARG A 30 6.59 4.09 6.11
N TYR A 31 6.90 2.97 5.50
CA TYR A 31 8.28 2.60 5.29
C TYR A 31 8.90 3.53 4.25
N ARG A 32 10.00 4.17 4.61
CA ARG A 32 10.70 5.10 3.72
C ARG A 32 12.05 4.55 3.35
N ALA A 33 12.34 4.56 2.06
CA ALA A 33 13.65 4.28 1.51
C ALA A 33 14.15 5.54 0.80
N GLN A 34 15.35 5.49 0.27
CA GLN A 34 15.93 6.64 -0.40
C GLN A 34 15.10 7.11 -1.60
N ASP A 35 14.58 6.16 -2.38
CA ASP A 35 13.91 6.45 -3.66
C ASP A 35 12.41 6.22 -3.63
N GLY A 36 11.81 6.00 -2.46
CA GLY A 36 10.38 5.76 -2.42
C GLY A 36 9.87 5.42 -1.04
N GLU A 37 8.56 5.21 -0.96
CA GLU A 37 7.91 4.87 0.30
C GLU A 37 6.76 3.90 0.07
N ILE A 38 6.41 3.17 1.13
CA ILE A 38 5.28 2.23 1.14
C ILE A 38 4.37 2.63 2.29
N ASP A 39 3.08 2.77 2.03
CA ASP A 39 2.14 3.18 3.07
C ASP A 39 1.98 2.10 4.15
N LEU A 40 1.78 0.85 3.74
CA LEU A 40 1.64 -0.27 4.66
C LEU A 40 2.42 -1.47 4.11
N ILE A 41 3.08 -2.20 5.01
CA ILE A 41 3.67 -3.50 4.69
C ILE A 41 2.94 -4.53 5.52
N MET A 42 2.26 -5.45 4.84
CA MET A 42 1.43 -6.47 5.46
C MET A 42 1.99 -7.86 5.15
N LEU A 43 1.52 -8.84 5.91
CA LEU A 43 1.85 -10.24 5.67
C LEU A 43 0.54 -10.99 5.46
N ASP A 44 0.43 -11.67 4.32
CA ASP A 44 -0.71 -12.50 3.97
C ASP A 44 -0.21 -13.93 3.83
N GLY A 45 -0.36 -14.73 4.91
CA GLY A 45 0.31 -16.01 4.98
C GLY A 45 1.81 -15.81 4.93
N GLU A 46 2.46 -16.25 3.86
CA GLU A 46 3.90 -16.06 3.66
C GLU A 46 4.21 -14.96 2.65
N ILE A 47 3.18 -14.31 2.11
CA ILE A 47 3.35 -13.27 1.10
C ILE A 47 3.53 -11.93 1.76
N LEU A 48 4.61 -11.24 1.42
CA LEU A 48 4.82 -9.84 1.82
C LEU A 48 4.04 -8.96 0.86
N VAL A 49 3.14 -8.16 1.42
CA VAL A 49 2.22 -7.32 0.65
C VAL A 49 2.57 -5.86 0.88
N PHE A 50 2.99 -5.18 -0.19
CA PHE A 50 3.33 -3.77 -0.15
C PHE A 50 2.13 -2.99 -0.66
N VAL A 51 1.57 -2.13 0.18
CA VAL A 51 0.26 -1.52 -0.04
C VAL A 51 0.37 -0.02 -0.24
N GLU A 52 -0.23 0.46 -1.30
CA GLU A 52 -0.47 1.88 -1.52
C GLU A 52 -1.92 2.19 -1.16
N VAL A 53 -2.12 3.21 -0.34
CA VAL A 53 -3.45 3.64 0.09
C VAL A 53 -3.80 4.93 -0.61
N LYS A 54 -4.94 4.94 -1.29
CA LYS A 54 -5.49 6.13 -1.95
C LYS A 54 -6.76 6.56 -1.23
N TYR A 55 -6.69 7.68 -0.54
CA TYR A 55 -7.80 8.20 0.24
C TYR A 55 -8.47 9.34 -0.51
N ARG A 56 -9.63 9.06 -1.09
CA ARG A 56 -10.41 10.01 -1.90
C ARG A 56 -11.89 9.89 -1.52
N PRO A 57 -12.26 10.33 -0.28
CA PRO A 57 -13.61 10.08 0.24
C PRO A 57 -14.73 10.74 -0.57
N HIS A 58 -14.41 11.73 -1.39
CA HIS A 58 -15.38 12.38 -2.27
C HIS A 58 -15.19 12.04 -3.75
N GLY A 59 -14.23 11.15 -4.05
CA GLY A 59 -13.94 10.75 -5.41
C GLY A 59 -14.68 9.48 -5.82
N ASP A 60 -14.76 9.26 -7.12
CA ASP A 60 -15.35 8.05 -7.67
C ASP A 60 -14.40 6.87 -7.53
N SER A 61 -14.97 5.67 -7.43
CA SER A 61 -14.20 4.44 -7.38
C SER A 61 -13.38 4.26 -8.66
N GLY A 62 -12.13 3.80 -8.51
CA GLY A 62 -11.21 3.58 -9.62
C GLY A 62 -10.23 4.72 -9.86
N ALA A 63 -10.55 5.93 -9.43
CA ALA A 63 -9.67 7.09 -9.64
C ALA A 63 -8.35 6.94 -8.88
N GLY A 64 -8.40 6.33 -7.68
CA GLY A 64 -7.20 6.10 -6.88
C GLY A 64 -6.25 5.13 -7.54
N LEU A 65 -6.78 4.02 -8.10
CA LEU A 65 -5.97 3.04 -8.80
C LEU A 65 -5.30 3.67 -10.03
N ALA A 66 -6.05 4.47 -10.79
CA ALA A 66 -5.51 5.16 -11.97
C ALA A 66 -4.38 6.13 -11.62
N ALA A 67 -4.34 6.63 -10.38
CA ALA A 67 -3.29 7.54 -9.92
C ALA A 67 -1.99 6.83 -9.57
N VAL A 68 -1.95 5.50 -9.53
CA VAL A 68 -0.73 4.75 -9.28
C VAL A 68 0.03 4.60 -10.58
N THR A 69 0.76 5.65 -10.93
CA THR A 69 1.49 5.76 -12.18
C THR A 69 2.67 4.78 -12.23
N ARG A 70 3.23 4.59 -13.44
CA ARG A 70 4.43 3.75 -13.60
C ARG A 70 5.60 4.28 -12.76
N SER A 71 5.75 5.59 -12.68
CA SER A 71 6.77 6.21 -11.82
C SER A 71 6.56 5.85 -10.35
N LYS A 72 5.32 5.88 -9.87
CA LYS A 72 4.98 5.50 -8.50
C LYS A 72 5.26 4.01 -8.27
N GLN A 73 4.88 3.17 -9.23
CA GLN A 73 5.15 1.72 -9.16
C GLN A 73 6.64 1.43 -9.04
N ARG A 74 7.46 2.16 -9.80
CA ARG A 74 8.92 2.01 -9.73
C ARG A 74 9.45 2.40 -8.36
N ARG A 75 8.99 3.52 -7.82
CA ARG A 75 9.41 3.98 -6.49
C ARG A 75 8.98 3.00 -5.40
N MET A 76 7.79 2.43 -5.52
CA MET A 76 7.32 1.40 -4.58
C MET A 76 8.17 0.14 -4.70
N THR A 77 8.54 -0.25 -5.93
CA THR A 77 9.42 -1.40 -6.14
C THR A 77 10.77 -1.19 -5.47
N HIS A 78 11.36 0.01 -5.60
CA HIS A 78 12.64 0.32 -4.96
C HIS A 78 12.55 0.25 -3.44
N ALA A 79 11.47 0.80 -2.86
CA ALA A 79 11.26 0.76 -1.42
C ALA A 79 11.05 -0.67 -0.93
N ALA A 80 10.33 -1.50 -1.70
CA ALA A 80 10.11 -2.89 -1.36
C ALA A 80 11.42 -3.68 -1.37
N MET A 81 12.25 -3.47 -2.40
CA MET A 81 13.57 -4.13 -2.46
C MET A 81 14.46 -3.72 -1.30
N ASP A 82 14.44 -2.44 -0.92
CA ASP A 82 15.18 -1.94 0.22
C ASP A 82 14.73 -2.65 1.52
N TYR A 83 13.42 -2.79 1.69
CA TYR A 83 12.86 -3.48 2.85
C TYR A 83 13.29 -4.93 2.91
N LEU A 84 13.14 -5.65 1.78
CA LEU A 84 13.53 -7.06 1.70
C LEU A 84 15.01 -7.26 2.05
N GLN A 85 15.86 -6.38 1.54
CA GLN A 85 17.29 -6.47 1.78
C GLN A 85 17.63 -6.23 3.26
N LYS A 86 17.05 -5.18 3.86
CA LYS A 86 17.33 -4.83 5.25
C LYS A 86 16.80 -5.84 6.23
N ARG A 87 15.69 -6.52 5.91
CA ARG A 87 15.09 -7.54 6.77
C ARG A 87 15.51 -8.95 6.41
N GLU A 88 16.28 -9.11 5.32
CA GLU A 88 16.73 -10.41 4.83
C GLU A 88 15.57 -11.36 4.52
N TYR A 89 14.49 -10.81 3.92
CA TYR A 89 13.28 -11.56 3.59
C TYR A 89 13.25 -11.99 2.12
N PHE A 90 14.39 -12.43 1.59
CA PHE A 90 14.52 -12.75 0.16
C PHE A 90 13.71 -13.98 -0.29
N GLU A 91 13.36 -14.85 0.63
CA GLU A 91 12.65 -16.09 0.30
C GLU A 91 11.14 -15.93 0.29
N HIS A 92 10.63 -14.79 0.75
CA HIS A 92 9.19 -14.55 0.74
C HIS A 92 8.71 -14.11 -0.64
N PRO A 93 7.60 -14.65 -1.12
CA PRO A 93 6.96 -14.05 -2.29
C PRO A 93 6.42 -12.67 -1.92
N VAL A 94 6.35 -11.79 -2.90
CA VAL A 94 5.90 -10.41 -2.69
C VAL A 94 4.77 -10.07 -3.65
N ARG A 95 3.98 -9.10 -3.25
CA ARG A 95 2.85 -8.63 -4.03
C ARG A 95 2.62 -7.15 -3.73
N PHE A 96 2.18 -6.41 -4.75
CA PHE A 96 1.83 -5.00 -4.59
C PHE A 96 0.32 -4.86 -4.68
N ASP A 97 -0.27 -4.31 -3.63
CA ASP A 97 -1.71 -4.11 -3.54
C ASP A 97 -2.03 -2.62 -3.49
N VAL A 98 -3.22 -2.27 -3.94
CA VAL A 98 -3.76 -0.91 -3.79
C VAL A 98 -5.06 -1.01 -3.01
N VAL A 99 -5.20 -0.14 -2.01
CA VAL A 99 -6.46 0.02 -1.29
C VAL A 99 -6.93 1.45 -1.55
N GLU A 100 -8.11 1.56 -2.14
CA GLU A 100 -8.72 2.86 -2.41
C GLU A 100 -9.91 3.07 -1.48
N ILE A 101 -9.95 4.24 -0.86
CA ILE A 101 -11.10 4.67 -0.07
C ILE A 101 -11.74 5.81 -0.85
N SER A 102 -12.93 5.55 -1.40
CA SER A 102 -13.68 6.50 -2.22
C SER A 102 -15.04 6.74 -1.59
N ARG A 103 -15.89 7.51 -2.29
CA ARG A 103 -17.26 7.71 -1.83
C ARG A 103 -18.06 6.41 -1.77
N ASP A 104 -17.65 5.41 -2.54
CA ASP A 104 -18.33 4.12 -2.60
C ASP A 104 -17.81 3.12 -1.57
N GLY A 105 -16.88 3.52 -0.73
CA GLY A 105 -16.32 2.68 0.32
C GLY A 105 -14.89 2.26 0.01
N ILE A 106 -14.50 1.10 0.53
CA ILE A 106 -13.14 0.59 0.38
C ILE A 106 -13.09 -0.42 -0.76
N THR A 107 -12.17 -0.21 -1.69
CA THR A 107 -11.87 -1.14 -2.78
C THR A 107 -10.45 -1.63 -2.62
N HIS A 108 -10.28 -2.95 -2.53
CA HIS A 108 -8.98 -3.58 -2.44
C HIS A 108 -8.64 -4.24 -3.77
N VAL A 109 -7.51 -3.88 -4.35
CA VAL A 109 -7.02 -4.48 -5.59
C VAL A 109 -5.75 -5.25 -5.24
N PRO A 110 -5.86 -6.56 -4.98
CA PRO A 110 -4.67 -7.38 -4.73
C PRO A 110 -3.88 -7.57 -6.01
N ASN A 111 -2.57 -7.64 -5.86
CA ASN A 111 -1.65 -7.85 -6.99
C ASN A 111 -1.93 -6.87 -8.13
N ALA A 112 -1.97 -5.58 -7.79
CA ALA A 112 -2.39 -4.52 -8.69
C ALA A 112 -1.38 -4.27 -9.82
N PHE A 113 -0.10 -4.53 -9.58
CA PHE A 113 0.95 -4.38 -10.59
C PHE A 113 2.16 -5.22 -10.17
N PRO A 114 3.00 -5.63 -11.14
CA PRO A 114 4.23 -6.36 -10.82
C PRO A 114 5.34 -5.42 -10.38
N ALA A 115 6.38 -5.98 -9.76
CA ALA A 115 7.61 -5.24 -9.52
C ALA A 115 8.19 -4.77 -10.85
N ILE A 116 8.67 -3.53 -10.88
CA ILE A 116 9.25 -2.96 -12.11
C ILE A 116 10.59 -2.31 -11.80
N GLU A 117 11.47 -2.33 -12.79
CA GLU A 117 12.80 -1.76 -12.69
C GLU A 117 12.88 -0.36 -13.32
#